data_1e4a3c106c99266d3a58cca4b1be3c5e
#
_entry.id   1e4a3c106c99266d3a58cca4b1be3c5e
#
_cell.length_a   1.000
_cell.length_b   1.000
_cell.length_c   1.000
_cell.angle_alpha   90.00
_cell.angle_beta   90.00
_cell.angle_gamma   90.00
#
_symmetry.space_group_name_H-M   'P 1'
#
loop_
_entity.id
_entity.type
_entity.pdbx_description
1 polymer ?
#
loop_
_entity_poly.entity_id
_entity_poly.type
_entity_poly.pdbx_seq_one_letter_code
_entity_poly.pdbx_strand_id
1 'polypeptide(L)'
;MDASFDHANEDLWVFGYGSLIWRPGFEYSERLPAHIIGMHRSLCVYSFDHRGTPEQPGLVLGLDFGGACRGIAYRVGAKHRVATLAYLRDREQTTAVYRELVRGVWLAGPPERRIDALCYAVDRGHAQYAGRLTHDRQLQIVRQAHGRSGNNRDYVVETVKALEALDITDHDLHVLAERLKGSPGTAA
;
A
#
# COMPACT_ATOMS: atom_id res chain seq x y z
N MET A 1 17.59 7.67 13.30
CA MET A 1 17.85 8.23 11.96
C MET A 1 18.76 7.22 11.26
N ASP A 2 18.21 6.50 10.31
CA ASP A 2 18.94 5.42 9.64
C ASP A 2 19.81 6.05 8.53
N ALA A 3 21.12 5.84 8.62
CA ALA A 3 22.14 6.46 7.73
C ALA A 3 22.03 6.06 6.25
N SER A 4 21.08 5.23 5.88
CA SER A 4 20.90 4.70 4.52
C SER A 4 20.24 5.66 3.52
N PHE A 5 19.78 6.84 3.96
CA PHE A 5 19.11 7.81 3.07
C PHE A 5 20.00 8.97 2.61
N ASP A 6 21.27 9.04 3.05
CA ASP A 6 22.14 10.20 2.86
C ASP A 6 22.88 10.24 1.50
N HIS A 7 22.54 9.34 0.57
CA HIS A 7 23.13 9.32 -0.77
C HIS A 7 22.37 10.20 -1.75
N ALA A 8 22.41 11.52 -1.56
CA ALA A 8 21.66 12.50 -2.37
C ALA A 8 21.92 12.40 -3.89
N ASN A 9 23.04 11.81 -4.29
CA ASN A 9 23.47 11.69 -5.69
C ASN A 9 23.19 10.32 -6.32
N GLU A 10 22.50 9.41 -5.62
CA GLU A 10 22.16 8.10 -6.14
C GLU A 10 20.66 8.00 -6.44
N ASP A 11 20.31 7.18 -7.43
CA ASP A 11 18.92 6.87 -7.72
C ASP A 11 18.24 6.25 -6.51
N LEU A 12 16.94 6.53 -6.35
CA LEU A 12 16.11 5.97 -5.30
C LEU A 12 15.19 4.90 -5.90
N TRP A 13 15.13 3.72 -5.28
CA TRP A 13 14.08 2.77 -5.55
C TRP A 13 12.95 2.89 -4.53
N VAL A 14 11.71 2.86 -5.01
CA VAL A 14 10.48 2.89 -4.18
C VAL A 14 9.64 1.67 -4.47
N PHE A 15 9.23 0.93 -3.44
CA PHE A 15 8.36 -0.23 -3.59
C PHE A 15 6.91 0.13 -3.29
N GLY A 16 6.07 0.01 -4.32
CA GLY A 16 4.62 0.20 -4.24
C GLY A 16 3.88 -1.14 -4.11
N TYR A 17 3.04 -1.26 -3.10
CA TYR A 17 2.23 -2.45 -2.83
C TYR A 17 0.72 -2.16 -2.78
N GLY A 18 0.33 -0.91 -2.69
CA GLY A 18 -1.05 -0.40 -2.61
C GLY A 18 -1.30 0.69 -3.64
N SER A 19 -1.84 1.83 -3.22
CA SER A 19 -2.23 2.93 -4.11
C SER A 19 -1.09 3.49 -4.97
N LEU A 20 0.17 3.34 -4.55
CA LEU A 20 1.34 3.68 -5.35
C LEU A 20 1.43 2.87 -6.66
N ILE A 21 0.81 1.69 -6.74
CA ILE A 21 0.81 0.87 -7.95
C ILE A 21 0.15 1.59 -9.14
N TRP A 22 -0.97 2.29 -8.89
CA TRP A 22 -1.74 3.00 -9.93
C TRP A 22 -1.68 4.51 -9.83
N ARG A 23 -1.21 5.05 -8.71
CA ARG A 23 -1.06 6.49 -8.48
C ARG A 23 0.27 6.77 -7.79
N PRO A 24 1.43 6.58 -8.45
CA PRO A 24 2.73 6.91 -7.87
C PRO A 24 2.83 8.39 -7.47
N GLY A 25 2.46 9.32 -8.35
CA GLY A 25 2.43 10.75 -8.09
C GLY A 25 3.81 11.43 -8.08
N PHE A 26 4.85 10.72 -8.51
CA PHE A 26 6.22 11.21 -8.68
C PHE A 26 6.80 10.74 -10.02
N GLU A 27 7.85 11.40 -10.49
CA GLU A 27 8.57 11.01 -11.71
C GLU A 27 9.48 9.81 -11.45
N TYR A 28 9.51 8.88 -12.39
CA TYR A 28 10.36 7.69 -12.36
C TYR A 28 10.92 7.40 -13.75
N SER A 29 12.12 6.81 -13.80
CA SER A 29 12.79 6.37 -15.04
C SER A 29 12.47 4.92 -15.41
N GLU A 30 12.19 4.07 -14.40
CA GLU A 30 11.84 2.66 -14.58
C GLU A 30 10.67 2.28 -13.67
N ARG A 31 9.83 1.36 -14.15
CA ARG A 31 8.72 0.76 -13.41
C ARG A 31 8.72 -0.73 -13.70
N LEU A 32 9.05 -1.54 -12.71
CA LEU A 32 9.26 -2.97 -12.87
C LEU A 32 8.43 -3.78 -11.87
N PRO A 33 7.86 -4.93 -12.28
CA PRO A 33 7.31 -5.90 -11.35
C PRO A 33 8.39 -6.32 -10.34
N ALA A 34 8.00 -6.44 -9.07
CA ALA A 34 8.92 -6.75 -8.01
C ALA A 34 8.21 -7.49 -6.87
N HIS A 35 9.00 -8.12 -5.99
CA HIS A 35 8.48 -8.71 -4.77
C HIS A 35 9.42 -8.47 -3.58
N ILE A 36 8.82 -8.46 -2.40
CA ILE A 36 9.51 -8.37 -1.12
C ILE A 36 9.21 -9.61 -0.29
N ILE A 37 10.22 -10.15 0.38
CA ILE A 37 10.10 -11.29 1.31
C ILE A 37 10.15 -10.77 2.75
N GLY A 38 9.39 -11.40 3.64
CA GLY A 38 9.29 -11.01 5.06
C GLY A 38 8.25 -9.93 5.33
N MET A 39 7.48 -9.52 4.31
CA MET A 39 6.38 -8.56 4.45
C MET A 39 5.24 -8.93 3.49
N HIS A 40 3.98 -8.66 3.88
CA HIS A 40 2.81 -8.93 3.05
C HIS A 40 1.86 -7.74 3.02
N ARG A 41 1.05 -7.65 1.96
CA ARG A 41 -0.05 -6.69 1.86
C ARG A 41 -1.19 -7.14 2.76
N SER A 42 -1.77 -6.21 3.53
CA SER A 42 -2.90 -6.50 4.39
C SER A 42 -3.82 -5.29 4.51
N LEU A 43 -5.13 -5.53 4.62
CA LEU A 43 -6.12 -4.49 4.91
C LEU A 43 -6.18 -4.31 6.45
N CYS A 44 -5.18 -3.66 7.01
CA CYS A 44 -4.89 -3.64 8.44
C CYS A 44 -4.73 -2.25 9.06
N VAL A 45 -5.10 -1.19 8.36
CA VAL A 45 -4.97 0.18 8.85
C VAL A 45 -6.35 0.85 8.86
N TYR A 46 -6.78 1.36 10.02
CA TYR A 46 -7.98 2.20 10.11
C TYR A 46 -7.76 3.54 9.40
N SER A 47 -8.71 3.91 8.56
CA SER A 47 -8.75 5.20 7.87
C SER A 47 -9.84 6.06 8.50
N PHE A 48 -9.45 7.17 9.13
CA PHE A 48 -10.33 8.12 9.79
C PHE A 48 -10.63 9.36 8.95
N ASP A 49 -10.13 9.42 7.71
CA ASP A 49 -10.27 10.59 6.84
C ASP A 49 -10.56 10.18 5.39
N HIS A 50 -9.65 9.47 4.73
CA HIS A 50 -9.79 9.18 3.31
C HIS A 50 -10.93 8.21 2.99
N ARG A 51 -11.09 7.11 3.76
CA ARG A 51 -12.03 6.03 3.49
C ARG A 51 -12.98 5.75 4.66
N GLY A 52 -13.03 6.66 5.64
CA GLY A 52 -13.90 6.61 6.80
C GLY A 52 -13.82 7.91 7.58
N THR A 53 -14.47 7.95 8.73
CA THR A 53 -14.42 9.04 9.72
C THR A 53 -13.98 8.49 11.08
N PRO A 54 -13.69 9.32 12.07
CA PRO A 54 -13.40 8.84 13.43
C PRO A 54 -14.54 8.00 14.02
N GLU A 55 -15.80 8.33 13.72
CA GLU A 55 -17.00 7.63 14.20
C GLU A 55 -17.26 6.34 13.42
N GLN A 56 -16.91 6.33 12.15
CA GLN A 56 -17.10 5.18 11.25
C GLN A 56 -15.84 4.94 10.41
N PRO A 57 -14.79 4.36 11.02
CA PRO A 57 -13.51 4.16 10.35
C PRO A 57 -13.63 3.20 9.17
N GLY A 58 -12.88 3.51 8.11
CA GLY A 58 -12.65 2.59 7.01
C GLY A 58 -11.40 1.76 7.23
N LEU A 59 -11.06 0.93 6.23
CA LEU A 59 -9.81 0.17 6.19
C LEU A 59 -9.03 0.48 4.92
N VAL A 60 -7.72 0.65 5.08
CA VAL A 60 -6.77 0.79 3.98
C VAL A 60 -5.61 -0.20 4.14
N LEU A 61 -4.86 -0.37 3.05
CA LEU A 61 -3.75 -1.31 2.99
C LEU A 61 -2.56 -0.84 3.84
N GLY A 62 -1.92 -1.80 4.49
CA GLY A 62 -0.58 -1.70 5.05
C GLY A 62 0.34 -2.78 4.48
N LEU A 63 1.63 -2.52 4.47
CA LEU A 63 2.67 -3.53 4.30
C LEU A 63 3.04 -4.02 5.69
N ASP A 64 2.56 -5.20 6.04
CA ASP A 64 2.74 -5.78 7.37
C ASP A 64 3.85 -6.84 7.37
N PHE A 65 4.41 -7.13 8.53
CA PHE A 65 5.53 -8.07 8.69
C PHE A 65 5.09 -9.53 8.54
N GLY A 66 5.93 -10.33 7.90
CA GLY A 66 5.72 -11.74 7.60
C GLY A 66 5.29 -11.99 6.15
N GLY A 67 5.48 -13.21 5.65
CA GLY A 67 5.06 -13.61 4.31
C GLY A 67 5.86 -12.98 3.17
N ALA A 68 5.18 -12.70 2.05
CA ALA A 68 5.75 -12.05 0.88
C ALA A 68 4.69 -11.15 0.20
N CYS A 69 5.14 -10.15 -0.54
CA CYS A 69 4.28 -9.23 -1.27
C CYS A 69 4.81 -9.00 -2.67
N ARG A 70 3.97 -9.23 -3.69
CA ARG A 70 4.23 -8.79 -5.07
C ARG A 70 3.71 -7.37 -5.26
N GLY A 71 4.48 -6.56 -5.98
CA GLY A 71 4.16 -5.16 -6.24
C GLY A 71 5.00 -4.60 -7.38
N ILE A 72 5.22 -3.30 -7.34
CA ILE A 72 6.00 -2.56 -8.34
C ILE A 72 7.17 -1.85 -7.66
N ALA A 73 8.35 -1.93 -8.26
CA ALA A 73 9.48 -1.09 -7.92
C ALA A 73 9.62 0.04 -8.93
N TYR A 74 9.77 1.27 -8.45
CA TYR A 74 10.00 2.47 -9.23
C TYR A 74 11.42 2.96 -9.03
N ARG A 75 12.15 3.20 -10.13
CA ARG A 75 13.44 3.86 -10.08
C ARG A 75 13.26 5.35 -10.28
N VAL A 76 13.66 6.12 -9.31
CA VAL A 76 13.62 7.59 -9.31
C VAL A 76 15.03 8.10 -9.48
N GLY A 77 15.27 8.86 -10.55
CA GLY A 77 16.60 9.42 -10.80
C GLY A 77 17.04 10.38 -9.69
N ALA A 78 18.34 10.45 -9.43
CA ALA A 78 18.93 11.24 -8.34
C ALA A 78 18.41 12.70 -8.28
N LYS A 79 18.22 13.34 -9.44
CA LYS A 79 17.68 14.71 -9.53
C LYS A 79 16.27 14.89 -8.95
N HIS A 80 15.45 13.83 -8.92
CA HIS A 80 14.08 13.85 -8.40
C HIS A 80 13.95 13.27 -6.99
N ARG A 81 15.07 12.69 -6.45
CA ARG A 81 15.08 11.97 -5.16
C ARG A 81 14.51 12.80 -4.01
N VAL A 82 15.02 14.00 -3.82
CA VAL A 82 14.63 14.87 -2.69
C VAL A 82 13.15 15.24 -2.77
N ALA A 83 12.70 15.65 -3.95
CA ALA A 83 11.28 15.98 -4.17
C ALA A 83 10.36 14.78 -3.96
N THR A 84 10.77 13.59 -4.44
CA THR A 84 10.02 12.35 -4.27
C THR A 84 9.92 11.94 -2.80
N LEU A 85 11.02 12.01 -2.04
CA LEU A 85 11.01 11.72 -0.60
C LEU A 85 10.09 12.67 0.16
N ALA A 86 10.16 13.98 -0.14
CA ALA A 86 9.26 14.96 0.48
C ALA A 86 7.78 14.66 0.18
N TYR A 87 7.46 14.38 -1.09
CA TYR A 87 6.10 14.00 -1.51
C TYR A 87 5.60 12.73 -0.82
N LEU A 88 6.43 11.68 -0.75
CA LEU A 88 6.05 10.41 -0.12
C LEU A 88 5.84 10.56 1.38
N ARG A 89 6.67 11.35 2.07
CA ARG A 89 6.50 11.66 3.49
C ARG A 89 5.21 12.41 3.76
N ASP A 90 4.91 13.43 2.96
CA ASP A 90 3.64 14.17 3.07
C ASP A 90 2.44 13.26 2.85
N ARG A 91 2.51 12.37 1.88
CA ARG A 91 1.42 11.44 1.53
C ARG A 91 1.23 10.32 2.52
N GLU A 92 2.30 9.62 2.92
CA GLU A 92 2.24 8.36 3.67
C GLU A 92 2.34 8.56 5.19
N GLN A 93 2.93 9.68 5.63
CA GLN A 93 3.18 9.94 7.05
C GLN A 93 2.24 10.97 7.68
N THR A 94 1.18 11.37 7.00
CA THR A 94 0.17 12.32 7.53
C THR A 94 -0.37 11.90 8.90
N THR A 95 -0.49 10.60 9.16
CA THR A 95 -0.96 10.04 10.44
C THR A 95 0.12 9.28 11.20
N ALA A 96 1.36 9.23 10.67
CA ALA A 96 2.50 8.49 11.22
C ALA A 96 2.28 6.97 11.42
N VAL A 97 1.21 6.40 10.86
CA VAL A 97 0.94 4.94 10.95
C VAL A 97 1.91 4.12 10.10
N TYR A 98 2.55 4.75 9.11
CA TYR A 98 3.54 4.08 8.28
C TYR A 98 4.96 4.51 8.65
N ARG A 99 5.82 3.51 8.80
CA ARG A 99 7.26 3.69 9.00
C ARG A 99 7.99 3.60 7.66
N GLU A 100 8.86 4.55 7.43
CA GLU A 100 9.79 4.58 6.30
C GLU A 100 10.92 3.58 6.55
N LEU A 101 11.07 2.57 5.70
CA LEU A 101 12.08 1.52 5.82
C LEU A 101 12.77 1.27 4.48
N VAL A 102 14.07 0.96 4.51
CA VAL A 102 14.77 0.38 3.36
C VAL A 102 14.78 -1.13 3.49
N ARG A 103 14.39 -1.83 2.42
CA ARG A 103 14.33 -3.29 2.38
C ARG A 103 14.82 -3.84 1.06
N GLY A 104 15.40 -5.04 1.12
CA GLY A 104 15.72 -5.79 -0.09
C GLY A 104 14.48 -6.20 -0.84
N VAL A 105 14.40 -5.81 -2.10
CA VAL A 105 13.31 -6.09 -3.02
C VAL A 105 13.90 -6.77 -4.25
N TRP A 106 13.22 -7.80 -4.75
CA TRP A 106 13.61 -8.53 -5.94
C TRP A 106 12.85 -8.01 -7.14
N LEU A 107 13.57 -7.53 -8.16
CA LEU A 107 13.01 -7.12 -9.45
C LEU A 107 12.79 -8.38 -10.29
N ALA A 108 11.59 -8.50 -10.88
CA ALA A 108 11.31 -9.57 -11.82
C ALA A 108 12.11 -9.37 -13.12
N GLY A 109 12.59 -10.47 -13.68
CA GLY A 109 13.34 -10.53 -14.94
C GLY A 109 14.44 -11.58 -14.89
N PRO A 110 14.90 -12.06 -16.05
CA PRO A 110 16.06 -12.95 -16.16
C PRO A 110 17.37 -12.13 -16.33
N PRO A 111 18.35 -12.17 -15.40
CA PRO A 111 18.23 -12.74 -14.05
C PRO A 111 17.45 -11.85 -13.09
N GLU A 112 16.82 -12.42 -12.06
CA GLU A 112 16.30 -11.66 -10.94
C GLU A 112 17.43 -10.85 -10.29
N ARG A 113 17.10 -9.60 -9.93
CA ARG A 113 18.05 -8.68 -9.32
C ARG A 113 17.51 -8.15 -8.02
N ARG A 114 18.27 -8.29 -6.94
CA ARG A 114 17.96 -7.67 -5.66
C ARG A 114 18.43 -6.22 -5.63
N ILE A 115 17.56 -5.34 -5.17
CA ILE A 115 17.86 -3.92 -4.93
C ILE A 115 17.40 -3.54 -3.53
N ASP A 116 17.93 -2.46 -2.98
CA ASP A 116 17.41 -1.87 -1.76
C ASP A 116 16.40 -0.78 -2.15
N ALA A 117 15.16 -0.91 -1.65
CA ALA A 117 14.08 0.01 -1.97
C ALA A 117 13.43 0.59 -0.71
N LEU A 118 13.01 1.83 -0.83
CA LEU A 118 12.16 2.50 0.15
C LEU A 118 10.79 1.84 0.18
N CYS A 119 10.34 1.46 1.37
CA CYS A 119 9.04 0.86 1.64
C CYS A 119 8.37 1.59 2.80
N TYR A 120 7.05 1.71 2.75
CA TYR A 120 6.23 2.23 3.85
C TYR A 120 5.52 1.07 4.53
N ALA A 121 6.03 0.64 5.69
CA ALA A 121 5.49 -0.47 6.47
C ALA A 121 4.63 0.04 7.62
N VAL A 122 3.59 -0.72 7.99
CA VAL A 122 2.72 -0.35 9.11
C VAL A 122 3.46 -0.41 10.44
N ASP A 123 3.24 0.59 11.27
CA ASP A 123 3.66 0.54 12.68
C ASP A 123 2.60 -0.21 13.50
N ARG A 124 2.92 -1.43 13.93
CA ARG A 124 2.02 -2.26 14.75
C ARG A 124 1.72 -1.68 16.13
N GLY A 125 2.51 -0.73 16.60
CA GLY A 125 2.28 0.02 17.85
C GLY A 125 1.36 1.22 17.71
N HIS A 126 1.01 1.61 16.47
CA HIS A 126 0.19 2.79 16.22
C HIS A 126 -1.30 2.51 16.44
N ALA A 127 -2.04 3.50 16.97
CA ALA A 127 -3.48 3.36 17.27
C ALA A 127 -4.36 3.03 16.05
N GLN A 128 -3.91 3.38 14.84
CA GLN A 128 -4.61 3.03 13.60
C GLN A 128 -4.31 1.61 13.11
N TYR A 129 -3.40 0.88 13.75
CA TYR A 129 -3.16 -0.51 13.35
C TYR A 129 -4.32 -1.38 13.81
N ALA A 130 -5.10 -1.88 12.85
CA ALA A 130 -6.28 -2.72 13.12
C ALA A 130 -5.92 -4.20 13.40
N GLY A 131 -4.67 -4.58 13.14
CA GLY A 131 -4.24 -5.97 13.25
C GLY A 131 -4.87 -6.87 12.19
N ARG A 132 -4.83 -8.18 12.45
CA ARG A 132 -5.44 -9.18 11.58
C ARG A 132 -6.93 -9.30 11.91
N LEU A 133 -7.76 -8.75 11.02
CA LEU A 133 -9.22 -8.86 11.10
C LEU A 133 -9.72 -10.08 10.31
N THR A 134 -10.83 -10.68 10.76
CA THR A 134 -11.54 -11.70 9.98
C THR A 134 -12.16 -11.05 8.73
N HIS A 135 -12.37 -11.84 7.66
CA HIS A 135 -13.04 -11.35 6.45
C HIS A 135 -14.43 -10.77 6.73
N ASP A 136 -15.19 -11.34 7.69
CA ASP A 136 -16.51 -10.82 8.07
C ASP A 136 -16.39 -9.43 8.71
N ARG A 137 -15.40 -9.22 9.57
CA ARG A 137 -15.18 -7.91 10.19
C ARG A 137 -14.70 -6.88 9.17
N GLN A 138 -13.78 -7.26 8.27
CA GLN A 138 -13.37 -6.40 7.17
C GLN A 138 -14.55 -6.02 6.28
N LEU A 139 -15.39 -6.99 5.90
CA LEU A 139 -16.56 -6.78 5.07
C LEU A 139 -17.55 -5.80 5.73
N GLN A 140 -17.83 -5.97 7.02
CA GLN A 140 -18.70 -5.07 7.79
C GLN A 140 -18.17 -3.63 7.75
N ILE A 141 -16.89 -3.43 8.05
CA ILE A 141 -16.27 -2.09 8.09
C ILE A 141 -16.30 -1.46 6.69
N VAL A 142 -15.81 -2.19 5.68
CA VAL A 142 -15.66 -1.68 4.31
C VAL A 142 -17.01 -1.30 3.67
N ARG A 143 -18.08 -2.01 4.00
CA ARG A 143 -19.43 -1.70 3.48
C ARG A 143 -19.99 -0.38 3.99
N GLN A 144 -19.68 -0.03 5.23
CA GLN A 144 -20.29 1.10 5.91
C GLN A 144 -19.48 2.38 5.80
N ALA A 145 -18.17 2.26 5.60
CA ALA A 145 -17.27 3.38 5.70
C ALA A 145 -17.25 4.22 4.43
N HIS A 146 -17.31 5.54 4.64
CA HIS A 146 -17.16 6.56 3.62
C HIS A 146 -16.32 7.71 4.18
N GLY A 147 -15.33 8.16 3.43
CA GLY A 147 -14.48 9.29 3.79
C GLY A 147 -14.41 10.33 2.68
N ARG A 148 -13.57 11.33 2.86
CA ARG A 148 -13.42 12.43 1.87
C ARG A 148 -12.98 11.97 0.47
N SER A 149 -12.32 10.82 0.37
CA SER A 149 -11.88 10.23 -0.90
C SER A 149 -12.86 9.16 -1.45
N GLY A 150 -14.07 9.09 -0.89
CA GLY A 150 -15.14 8.20 -1.33
C GLY A 150 -15.31 6.93 -0.49
N ASN A 151 -16.15 6.03 -0.99
CA ASN A 151 -16.49 4.79 -0.31
C ASN A 151 -15.29 3.88 -0.11
N ASN A 152 -15.23 3.20 1.02
CA ASN A 152 -14.19 2.22 1.29
C ASN A 152 -14.33 0.97 0.40
N ARG A 153 -15.57 0.62 0.02
CA ARG A 153 -15.85 -0.44 -0.95
C ARG A 153 -15.12 -0.20 -2.29
N ASP A 154 -15.22 1.01 -2.83
CA ASP A 154 -14.64 1.36 -4.11
C ASP A 154 -13.10 1.27 -4.05
N TYR A 155 -12.50 1.68 -2.94
CA TYR A 155 -11.07 1.52 -2.71
C TYR A 155 -10.61 0.05 -2.82
N VAL A 156 -11.34 -0.88 -2.20
CA VAL A 156 -11.00 -2.32 -2.25
C VAL A 156 -11.17 -2.86 -3.67
N VAL A 157 -12.28 -2.54 -4.34
CA VAL A 157 -12.56 -3.01 -5.70
C VAL A 157 -11.54 -2.46 -6.70
N GLU A 158 -11.20 -1.18 -6.63
CA GLU A 158 -10.19 -0.56 -7.51
C GLU A 158 -8.79 -1.12 -7.23
N THR A 159 -8.48 -1.40 -5.97
CA THR A 159 -7.22 -2.09 -5.62
C THR A 159 -7.12 -3.44 -6.30
N VAL A 160 -8.15 -4.27 -6.19
CA VAL A 160 -8.15 -5.61 -6.83
C VAL A 160 -8.00 -5.50 -8.33
N LYS A 161 -8.73 -4.61 -9.00
CA LYS A 161 -8.58 -4.36 -10.45
C LYS A 161 -7.16 -3.95 -10.83
N ALA A 162 -6.53 -3.10 -10.03
CA ALA A 162 -5.15 -2.67 -10.28
C ALA A 162 -4.14 -3.81 -10.10
N LEU A 163 -4.38 -4.72 -9.16
CA LEU A 163 -3.56 -5.92 -8.97
C LEU A 163 -3.74 -6.92 -10.12
N GLU A 164 -4.99 -7.16 -10.54
CA GLU A 164 -5.32 -8.02 -11.68
C GLU A 164 -4.65 -7.55 -12.97
N ALA A 165 -4.62 -6.23 -13.22
CA ALA A 165 -3.93 -5.64 -14.37
C ALA A 165 -2.41 -5.86 -14.38
N LEU A 166 -1.84 -6.35 -13.28
CA LEU A 166 -0.42 -6.68 -13.11
C LEU A 166 -0.18 -8.18 -12.93
N ASP A 167 -1.19 -9.02 -13.18
CA ASP A 167 -1.15 -10.45 -12.90
C ASP A 167 -0.77 -10.78 -11.45
N ILE A 168 -1.20 -9.92 -10.51
CA ILE A 168 -1.01 -10.12 -9.08
C ILE A 168 -2.31 -10.60 -8.47
N THR A 169 -2.31 -11.83 -7.94
CA THR A 169 -3.41 -12.35 -7.14
C THR A 169 -3.11 -12.14 -5.65
N ASP A 170 -4.01 -11.45 -4.96
CA ASP A 170 -4.01 -11.33 -3.51
C ASP A 170 -5.31 -12.00 -3.02
N HIS A 171 -5.17 -13.20 -2.45
CA HIS A 171 -6.31 -14.05 -2.14
C HIS A 171 -7.32 -13.36 -1.20
N ASP A 172 -6.84 -12.74 -0.13
CA ASP A 172 -7.71 -12.13 0.88
C ASP A 172 -8.49 -10.93 0.32
N LEU A 173 -7.82 -10.09 -0.49
CA LEU A 173 -8.48 -8.96 -1.15
C LEU A 173 -9.47 -9.41 -2.22
N HIS A 174 -9.16 -10.45 -3.00
CA HIS A 174 -10.07 -10.98 -4.01
C HIS A 174 -11.32 -11.57 -3.38
N VAL A 175 -11.19 -12.37 -2.32
CA VAL A 175 -12.34 -12.90 -1.56
C VAL A 175 -13.21 -11.77 -1.01
N LEU A 176 -12.59 -10.74 -0.44
CA LEU A 176 -13.32 -9.58 0.08
C LEU A 176 -14.06 -8.82 -1.04
N ALA A 177 -13.39 -8.57 -2.17
CA ALA A 177 -13.98 -7.88 -3.31
C ALA A 177 -15.18 -8.63 -3.90
N GLU A 178 -15.10 -9.95 -4.04
CA GLU A 178 -16.22 -10.78 -4.50
C GLU A 178 -17.42 -10.71 -3.54
N ARG A 179 -17.16 -10.78 -2.24
CA ARG A 179 -18.20 -10.64 -1.21
C ARG A 179 -18.84 -9.24 -1.19
N LEU A 180 -18.08 -8.21 -1.57
CA LEU A 180 -18.59 -6.85 -1.72
C LEU A 180 -19.49 -6.70 -2.96
N LYS A 181 -19.26 -7.46 -4.03
CA LYS A 181 -20.09 -7.46 -5.24
C LYS A 181 -21.43 -8.17 -5.01
N GLY A 182 -21.44 -9.29 -4.26
CA GLY A 182 -22.57 -10.18 -4.05
C GLY A 182 -23.67 -9.70 -3.11
N SER A 183 -23.64 -8.46 -2.60
CA SER A 183 -24.71 -7.90 -1.77
C SER A 183 -25.33 -6.70 -2.47
N PRO A 184 -26.65 -6.77 -2.83
CA PRO A 184 -27.36 -5.58 -3.23
C PRO A 184 -27.31 -4.57 -2.08
N GLY A 185 -26.93 -3.34 -2.40
CA GLY A 185 -27.01 -2.23 -1.47
C GLY A 185 -28.45 -2.18 -0.93
N THR A 186 -28.60 -2.23 0.38
CA THR A 186 -29.85 -1.89 1.03
C THR A 186 -30.08 -0.41 0.74
N ALA A 187 -30.88 -0.15 -0.31
CA ALA A 187 -31.48 1.13 -0.48
C ALA A 187 -32.54 1.27 0.62
N ALA A 188 -32.35 2.20 1.50
CA ALA A 188 -33.40 2.75 2.36
C ALA A 188 -33.14 4.25 2.48
#